data_1e6399631de54cb989f3453df24f36b2
#
_entry.id   1e6399631de54cb989f3453df24f36b2
#
_cell.length_a   1.000
_cell.length_b   1.000
_cell.length_c   1.000
_cell.angle_alpha   90.00
_cell.angle_beta   90.00
_cell.angle_gamma   90.00
#
_symmetry.space_group_name_H-M   'P 1'
#
loop_
_entity.id
_entity.type
_entity.pdbx_description
1 polymer ?
#
loop_
_entity_poly.entity_id
_entity_poly.type
_entity_poly.pdbx_seq_one_letter_code
_entity_poly.pdbx_strand_id
1 'polypeptide(L)'
;MAAFAMSKGRYKGLAVIFLIVQFSLLYNSYTLAIPQYIIMSKLRLVDTYWVYILPYLPSSLGVFLIKQYMDGSIPDALLEAAYIDGAGEFKMFWRIVMPNSKPAWMTLIMFAFRDLWSLQPQGTIFTEELKLLPNVMSTIVSGGIARSGSAMAAMVLLMIPPLLVYLVSQSSIVETMTTSGIK
;
A
#
# COMPACT_ATOMS: atom_id res chain seq x y z
N MET A 1 -4.83 6.68 -10.67
CA MET A 1 -5.11 8.05 -11.19
C MET A 1 -3.99 9.04 -10.84
N ALA A 2 -3.68 9.31 -9.56
CA ALA A 2 -2.62 10.28 -9.20
C ALA A 2 -1.26 9.94 -9.85
N ALA A 3 -0.80 8.69 -9.76
CA ALA A 3 0.43 8.25 -10.41
C ALA A 3 0.42 8.43 -11.94
N PHE A 4 -0.72 8.17 -12.59
CA PHE A 4 -0.88 8.39 -14.04
C PHE A 4 -0.77 9.87 -14.38
N ALA A 5 -1.45 10.74 -13.64
CA ALA A 5 -1.35 12.19 -13.84
C ALA A 5 0.09 12.69 -13.65
N MET A 6 0.83 12.16 -12.65
CA MET A 6 2.23 12.53 -12.40
C MET A 6 3.22 11.95 -13.40
N SER A 7 2.91 10.81 -14.04
CA SER A 7 3.75 10.16 -15.04
C SER A 7 3.56 10.79 -16.44
N LYS A 8 2.31 10.95 -16.84
CA LYS A 8 1.92 11.28 -18.24
C LYS A 8 1.16 12.62 -18.34
N GLY A 9 0.85 13.27 -17.23
CA GLY A 9 0.16 14.55 -17.23
C GLY A 9 1.05 15.70 -17.68
N ARG A 10 0.48 16.60 -18.49
CA ARG A 10 1.16 17.80 -19.02
C ARG A 10 1.04 19.04 -18.11
N TYR A 11 0.57 18.88 -16.88
CA TYR A 11 0.31 20.02 -15.98
C TYR A 11 1.59 20.50 -15.29
N LYS A 12 1.79 21.83 -15.32
CA LYS A 12 2.88 22.47 -14.58
C LYS A 12 2.68 22.25 -13.07
N GLY A 13 3.72 21.80 -12.38
CA GLY A 13 3.67 21.61 -10.93
C GLY A 13 3.55 20.14 -10.48
N LEU A 14 3.21 19.20 -11.37
CA LEU A 14 3.16 17.77 -11.01
C LEU A 14 4.52 17.23 -10.51
N ALA A 15 5.61 17.78 -11.02
CA ALA A 15 6.96 17.45 -10.53
C ALA A 15 7.16 17.85 -9.07
N VAL A 16 6.65 19.01 -8.65
CA VAL A 16 6.72 19.46 -7.25
C VAL A 16 5.88 18.57 -6.34
N ILE A 17 4.67 18.22 -6.78
CA ILE A 17 3.80 17.29 -6.03
C ILE A 17 4.49 15.92 -5.89
N PHE A 18 5.11 15.42 -6.96
CA PHE A 18 5.85 14.15 -6.91
C PHE A 18 7.05 14.23 -5.95
N LEU A 19 7.75 15.34 -5.91
CA LEU A 19 8.85 15.57 -4.98
C LEU A 19 8.34 15.54 -3.52
N ILE A 20 7.18 16.14 -3.23
CA ILE A 20 6.53 16.05 -1.91
C ILE A 20 6.20 14.60 -1.56
N VAL A 21 5.67 13.83 -2.52
CA VAL A 21 5.41 12.38 -2.32
C VAL A 21 6.70 11.64 -2.00
N GLN A 22 7.80 11.91 -2.70
CA GLN A 22 9.10 11.30 -2.41
C GLN A 22 9.61 11.68 -1.02
N PHE A 23 9.50 12.94 -0.62
CA PHE A 23 9.88 13.36 0.74
C PHE A 23 9.03 12.66 1.81
N SER A 24 7.75 12.40 1.54
CA SER A 24 6.89 11.71 2.50
C SER A 24 7.32 10.27 2.79
N LEU A 25 8.06 9.62 1.87
CA LEU A 25 8.63 8.28 2.09
C LEU A 25 9.74 8.24 3.14
N LEU A 26 10.35 9.38 3.45
CA LEU A 26 11.40 9.47 4.47
C LEU A 26 10.85 9.45 5.89
N TYR A 27 9.55 9.70 6.07
CA TYR A 27 8.92 9.72 7.39
C TYR A 27 8.59 8.31 7.86
N ASN A 28 9.05 7.98 9.05
CA ASN A 28 8.72 6.72 9.71
C ASN A 28 7.35 6.81 10.41
N SER A 29 6.59 5.73 10.38
CA SER A 29 5.28 5.63 11.04
C SER A 29 5.34 5.93 12.55
N TYR A 30 6.43 5.58 13.22
CA TYR A 30 6.63 5.89 14.65
C TYR A 30 6.73 7.39 14.93
N THR A 31 7.38 8.15 14.04
CA THR A 31 7.49 9.60 14.16
C THR A 31 6.14 10.28 13.99
N LEU A 32 5.27 9.70 13.17
CA LEU A 32 3.94 10.22 12.89
C LEU A 32 2.86 9.75 13.87
N ALA A 33 3.18 8.86 14.82
CA ALA A 33 2.21 8.27 15.74
C ALA A 33 1.47 9.33 16.57
N ILE A 34 2.18 10.31 17.13
CA ILE A 34 1.58 11.38 17.95
C ILE A 34 0.70 12.32 17.10
N PRO A 35 1.17 12.89 15.97
CA PRO A 35 0.32 13.68 15.08
C PRO A 35 -0.92 12.92 14.59
N GLN A 36 -0.75 11.64 14.23
CA GLN A 36 -1.85 10.79 13.79
C GLN A 36 -2.90 10.60 14.89
N TYR A 37 -2.47 10.31 16.14
CA TYR A 37 -3.37 10.19 17.27
C TYR A 37 -4.16 11.49 17.51
N ILE A 38 -3.51 12.65 17.46
CA ILE A 38 -4.17 13.94 17.64
C ILE A 38 -5.24 14.17 16.57
N ILE A 39 -4.96 13.85 15.31
CA ILE A 39 -5.92 13.99 14.22
C ILE A 39 -7.11 13.05 14.43
N MET A 40 -6.85 11.76 14.73
CA MET A 40 -7.91 10.77 14.97
C MET A 40 -8.78 11.14 16.18
N SER A 41 -8.17 11.64 17.24
CA SER A 41 -8.87 12.12 18.44
C SER A 41 -9.78 13.33 18.13
N LYS A 42 -9.28 14.31 17.39
CA LYS A 42 -10.07 15.47 16.98
C LYS A 42 -11.25 15.10 16.08
N LEU A 43 -11.07 14.11 15.23
CA LEU A 43 -12.13 13.58 14.34
C LEU A 43 -13.07 12.61 15.07
N ARG A 44 -12.83 12.30 16.35
CA ARG A 44 -13.58 11.31 17.15
C ARG A 44 -13.59 9.91 16.51
N LEU A 45 -12.49 9.53 15.88
CA LEU A 45 -12.32 8.25 15.19
C LEU A 45 -11.50 7.25 16.02
N VAL A 46 -10.98 7.66 17.19
CA VAL A 46 -10.28 6.76 18.11
C VAL A 46 -11.23 5.66 18.54
N ASP A 47 -10.70 4.44 18.65
CA ASP A 47 -11.46 3.22 18.98
C ASP A 47 -12.56 2.88 17.97
N THR A 48 -12.28 3.10 16.69
CA THR A 48 -13.14 2.71 15.57
C THR A 48 -12.33 2.05 14.44
N TYR A 49 -12.98 1.30 13.54
CA TYR A 49 -12.33 0.71 12.36
C TYR A 49 -11.67 1.75 11.44
N TRP A 50 -12.09 3.00 11.47
CA TRP A 50 -11.51 4.08 10.67
C TRP A 50 -10.05 4.36 10.96
N VAL A 51 -9.58 4.05 12.17
CA VAL A 51 -8.16 4.14 12.55
C VAL A 51 -7.27 3.25 11.68
N TYR A 52 -7.80 2.13 11.22
CA TYR A 52 -7.09 1.21 10.34
C TYR A 52 -7.18 1.60 8.87
N ILE A 53 -8.26 2.24 8.45
CA ILE A 53 -8.54 2.52 7.04
C ILE A 53 -7.95 3.87 6.62
N LEU A 54 -8.25 4.94 7.38
CA LEU A 54 -7.99 6.31 6.95
C LEU A 54 -6.50 6.62 6.74
N PRO A 55 -5.56 6.20 7.60
CA PRO A 55 -4.13 6.46 7.41
C PRO A 55 -3.51 5.70 6.23
N TYR A 56 -4.14 4.60 5.81
CA TYR A 56 -3.62 3.74 4.74
C TYR A 56 -4.24 4.01 3.37
N LEU A 57 -5.28 4.84 3.29
CA LEU A 57 -5.83 5.30 2.01
C LEU A 57 -4.78 6.05 1.15
N PRO A 58 -4.03 7.03 1.67
CA PRO A 58 -2.97 7.69 0.93
C PRO A 58 -1.68 6.86 0.99
N SER A 59 -1.33 6.17 -0.09
CA SER A 59 -0.08 5.42 -0.19
C SER A 59 0.94 6.17 -1.03
N SER A 60 1.89 6.84 -0.39
CA SER A 60 3.02 7.50 -1.08
C SER A 60 3.89 6.49 -1.82
N LEU A 61 4.16 5.33 -1.21
CA LEU A 61 4.89 4.23 -1.86
C LEU A 61 4.14 3.72 -3.09
N GLY A 62 2.81 3.60 -3.00
CA GLY A 62 1.98 3.18 -4.13
C GLY A 62 2.03 4.14 -5.30
N VAL A 63 1.92 5.44 -5.04
CA VAL A 63 2.05 6.47 -6.09
C VAL A 63 3.43 6.43 -6.72
N PHE A 64 4.49 6.32 -5.92
CA PHE A 64 5.86 6.25 -6.38
C PHE A 64 6.10 5.02 -7.28
N LEU A 65 5.78 3.81 -6.81
CA LEU A 65 6.01 2.56 -7.56
C LEU A 65 5.22 2.50 -8.86
N ILE A 66 3.93 2.86 -8.82
CA ILE A 66 3.10 2.85 -10.03
C ILE A 66 3.60 3.88 -11.04
N LYS A 67 4.01 5.09 -10.59
CA LYS A 67 4.59 6.09 -11.48
C LYS A 67 5.87 5.59 -12.14
N GLN A 68 6.81 5.04 -11.36
CA GLN A 68 8.07 4.51 -11.89
C GLN A 68 7.85 3.39 -12.90
N TYR A 69 6.89 2.50 -12.62
CA TYR A 69 6.52 1.44 -13.54
C TYR A 69 5.93 2.01 -14.85
N MET A 70 5.02 2.97 -14.76
CA MET A 70 4.40 3.60 -15.93
C MET A 70 5.42 4.33 -16.80
N ASP A 71 6.38 5.04 -16.21
CA ASP A 71 7.44 5.75 -16.91
C ASP A 71 8.33 4.80 -17.73
N GLY A 72 8.57 3.58 -17.20
CA GLY A 72 9.41 2.58 -17.87
C GLY A 72 8.69 1.65 -18.84
N SER A 73 7.41 1.37 -18.59
CA SER A 73 6.68 0.28 -19.27
C SER A 73 5.60 0.76 -20.24
N ILE A 74 5.16 2.01 -20.17
CA ILE A 74 4.09 2.55 -21.01
C ILE A 74 4.66 3.59 -21.95
N PRO A 75 4.85 3.27 -23.26
CA PRO A 75 5.33 4.23 -24.25
C PRO A 75 4.33 5.37 -24.46
N ASP A 76 4.84 6.60 -24.61
CA ASP A 76 4.01 7.78 -24.87
C ASP A 76 3.26 7.66 -26.21
N ALA A 77 3.87 7.03 -27.21
CA ALA A 77 3.25 6.76 -28.51
C ALA A 77 1.93 5.97 -28.40
N LEU A 78 1.81 5.06 -27.42
CA LEU A 78 0.58 4.32 -27.19
C LEU A 78 -0.56 5.24 -26.70
N LEU A 79 -0.23 6.21 -25.86
CA LEU A 79 -1.20 7.17 -25.34
C LEU A 79 -1.56 8.23 -26.39
N GLU A 80 -0.60 8.64 -27.22
CA GLU A 80 -0.83 9.54 -28.35
C GLU A 80 -1.76 8.92 -29.39
N ALA A 81 -1.54 7.65 -29.76
CA ALA A 81 -2.43 6.93 -30.65
C ALA A 81 -3.87 6.85 -30.08
N ALA A 82 -4.01 6.53 -28.79
CA ALA A 82 -5.32 6.49 -28.15
C ALA A 82 -5.99 7.87 -28.09
N TYR A 83 -5.21 8.94 -27.96
CA TYR A 83 -5.73 10.30 -28.00
C TYR A 83 -6.24 10.68 -29.39
N ILE A 84 -5.53 10.28 -30.46
CA ILE A 84 -5.95 10.46 -31.86
C ILE A 84 -7.26 9.69 -32.12
N ASP A 85 -7.43 8.51 -31.53
CA ASP A 85 -8.65 7.69 -31.57
C ASP A 85 -9.80 8.28 -30.74
N GLY A 86 -9.65 9.48 -30.16
CA GLY A 86 -10.67 10.17 -29.38
C GLY A 86 -10.88 9.62 -27.97
N ALA A 87 -9.92 8.90 -27.41
CA ALA A 87 -10.00 8.42 -26.03
C ALA A 87 -9.68 9.56 -25.05
N GLY A 88 -10.61 9.89 -24.15
CA GLY A 88 -10.35 10.80 -23.04
C GLY A 88 -9.45 10.16 -21.98
N GLU A 89 -8.81 10.98 -21.12
CA GLU A 89 -7.83 10.55 -20.09
C GLU A 89 -8.36 9.44 -19.18
N PHE A 90 -9.63 9.51 -18.77
CA PHE A 90 -10.26 8.49 -17.94
C PHE A 90 -10.38 7.14 -18.64
N LYS A 91 -10.74 7.15 -19.95
CA LYS A 91 -10.85 5.95 -20.76
C LYS A 91 -9.47 5.34 -21.02
N MET A 92 -8.45 6.19 -21.30
CA MET A 92 -7.06 5.76 -21.44
C MET A 92 -6.56 5.09 -20.15
N PHE A 93 -6.81 5.71 -19.00
CA PHE A 93 -6.41 5.13 -17.70
C PHE A 93 -6.99 3.73 -17.49
N TRP A 94 -8.30 3.56 -17.61
CA TRP A 94 -8.96 2.28 -17.29
C TRP A 94 -8.75 1.19 -18.33
N ARG A 95 -8.68 1.54 -19.62
CA ARG A 95 -8.59 0.55 -20.72
C ARG A 95 -7.17 0.24 -21.19
N ILE A 96 -6.24 1.16 -20.99
CA ILE A 96 -4.88 1.00 -21.48
C ILE A 96 -3.91 0.91 -20.32
N VAL A 97 -3.88 1.94 -19.45
CA VAL A 97 -2.86 2.07 -18.40
C VAL A 97 -3.01 1.02 -17.31
N MET A 98 -4.24 0.86 -16.76
CA MET A 98 -4.49 -0.08 -15.66
C MET A 98 -4.18 -1.55 -16.04
N PRO A 99 -4.63 -2.09 -17.19
CA PRO A 99 -4.28 -3.45 -17.57
C PRO A 99 -2.78 -3.65 -17.80
N ASN A 100 -2.12 -2.69 -18.46
CA ASN A 100 -0.68 -2.76 -18.72
C ASN A 100 0.18 -2.56 -17.46
N SER A 101 -0.39 -1.96 -16.40
CA SER A 101 0.30 -1.79 -15.10
C SER A 101 -0.01 -2.91 -14.10
N LYS A 102 -0.57 -4.03 -14.55
CA LYS A 102 -0.97 -5.15 -13.67
C LYS A 102 0.15 -5.61 -12.74
N PRO A 103 1.41 -5.80 -13.16
CA PRO A 103 2.48 -6.21 -12.24
C PRO A 103 2.71 -5.20 -11.11
N ALA A 104 2.69 -3.91 -11.42
CA ALA A 104 2.94 -2.86 -10.43
C ALA A 104 1.84 -2.80 -9.35
N TRP A 105 0.56 -2.82 -9.73
CA TRP A 105 -0.51 -2.76 -8.73
C TRP A 105 -0.69 -4.08 -7.98
N MET A 106 -0.34 -5.25 -8.54
CA MET A 106 -0.27 -6.50 -7.79
C MET A 106 0.82 -6.46 -6.72
N THR A 107 2.00 -5.93 -7.06
CA THR A 107 3.07 -5.70 -6.08
C THR A 107 2.64 -4.74 -4.97
N LEU A 108 1.92 -3.67 -5.34
CA LEU A 108 1.36 -2.73 -4.37
C LEU A 108 0.34 -3.36 -3.41
N ILE A 109 -0.55 -4.21 -3.94
CA ILE A 109 -1.51 -4.97 -3.10
C ILE A 109 -0.78 -5.83 -2.08
N MET A 110 0.30 -6.49 -2.50
CA MET A 110 1.10 -7.31 -1.59
C MET A 110 1.77 -6.47 -0.47
N PHE A 111 2.35 -5.32 -0.81
CA PHE A 111 2.92 -4.43 0.19
C PHE A 111 1.85 -3.87 1.13
N ALA A 112 0.72 -3.43 0.60
CA ALA A 112 -0.40 -2.96 1.41
C ALA A 112 -0.93 -4.07 2.34
N PHE A 113 -1.06 -5.30 1.85
CA PHE A 113 -1.46 -6.43 2.69
C PHE A 113 -0.46 -6.68 3.81
N ARG A 114 0.85 -6.71 3.50
CA ARG A 114 1.91 -6.91 4.49
C ARG A 114 1.87 -5.83 5.58
N ASP A 115 1.75 -4.57 5.18
CA ASP A 115 1.75 -3.44 6.10
C ASP A 115 0.51 -3.46 7.01
N LEU A 116 -0.67 -3.76 6.44
CA LEU A 116 -1.91 -3.90 7.20
C LEU A 116 -1.92 -5.13 8.11
N TRP A 117 -1.32 -6.25 7.66
CA TRP A 117 -1.21 -7.46 8.47
C TRP A 117 -0.29 -7.26 9.67
N SER A 118 0.77 -6.49 9.52
CA SER A 118 1.75 -6.20 10.57
C SER A 118 1.38 -4.96 11.40
N LEU A 119 0.22 -4.37 11.15
CA LEU A 119 -0.19 -3.11 11.75
C LEU A 119 -0.37 -3.25 13.27
N GLN A 120 0.24 -2.31 13.99
CA GLN A 120 0.04 -2.15 15.42
C GLN A 120 -0.68 -0.81 15.69
N PRO A 121 -1.82 -0.81 16.39
CA PRO A 121 -2.68 0.38 16.51
C PRO A 121 -2.13 1.47 17.46
N GLN A 122 -0.93 1.36 17.96
CA GLN A 122 -0.17 2.38 18.71
C GLN A 122 -1.01 3.24 19.69
N GLY A 123 -1.84 2.59 20.53
CA GLY A 123 -2.67 3.29 21.51
C GLY A 123 -3.93 3.97 20.99
N THR A 124 -4.36 3.68 19.78
CA THR A 124 -5.57 4.24 19.16
C THR A 124 -6.78 3.31 19.24
N ILE A 125 -6.59 2.04 19.61
CA ILE A 125 -7.63 1.04 19.80
C ILE A 125 -7.55 0.47 21.22
N PHE A 126 -8.66 0.53 21.93
CA PHE A 126 -8.78 0.08 23.30
C PHE A 126 -9.76 -1.09 23.44
N THR A 127 -10.82 -1.13 22.65
CA THR A 127 -11.82 -2.19 22.66
C THR A 127 -11.24 -3.49 22.08
N GLU A 128 -11.39 -4.61 22.82
CA GLU A 128 -10.86 -5.93 22.45
C GLU A 128 -11.42 -6.43 21.10
N GLU A 129 -12.70 -6.17 20.81
CA GLU A 129 -13.38 -6.59 19.59
C GLU A 129 -12.82 -5.91 18.31
N LEU A 130 -12.17 -4.76 18.48
CA LEU A 130 -11.58 -4.00 17.38
C LEU A 130 -10.11 -4.35 17.13
N LYS A 131 -9.49 -5.16 18.00
CA LYS A 131 -8.09 -5.58 17.81
C LYS A 131 -7.94 -6.52 16.64
N LEU A 132 -6.92 -6.28 15.83
CA LEU A 132 -6.57 -7.15 14.72
C LEU A 132 -6.07 -8.52 15.22
N LEU A 133 -6.33 -9.56 14.46
CA LEU A 133 -5.93 -10.93 14.80
C LEU A 133 -4.44 -11.07 15.17
N PRO A 134 -3.47 -10.47 14.46
CA PRO A 134 -2.06 -10.53 14.88
C PRO A 134 -1.81 -9.92 16.26
N ASN A 135 -2.53 -8.85 16.61
CA ASN A 135 -2.38 -8.19 17.91
C ASN A 135 -2.97 -9.02 19.05
N VAL A 136 -4.12 -9.66 18.84
CA VAL A 136 -4.70 -10.59 19.81
C VAL A 136 -3.78 -11.80 20.03
N MET A 137 -3.24 -12.36 18.94
CA MET A 137 -2.33 -13.51 19.04
C MET A 137 -1.01 -13.15 19.72
N SER A 138 -0.50 -11.93 19.55
CA SER A 138 0.70 -11.48 20.27
C SER A 138 0.52 -11.48 21.79
N THR A 139 -0.68 -11.24 22.29
CA THR A 139 -0.99 -11.32 23.73
C THR A 139 -0.96 -12.77 24.25
N ILE A 140 -1.33 -13.74 23.41
CA ILE A 140 -1.22 -15.16 23.75
C ILE A 140 0.25 -15.58 23.82
N VAL A 141 1.07 -15.12 22.86
CA VAL A 141 2.51 -15.39 22.82
C VAL A 141 3.22 -14.78 24.04
N SER A 142 2.83 -13.60 24.49
CA SER A 142 3.43 -12.94 25.66
C SER A 142 3.08 -13.61 27.01
N GLY A 143 2.18 -14.59 27.02
CA GLY A 143 1.76 -15.32 28.22
C GLY A 143 2.80 -16.26 28.84
N GLY A 144 4.05 -16.25 28.33
CA GLY A 144 5.18 -16.98 28.90
C GLY A 144 5.25 -18.48 28.57
N ILE A 145 6.17 -19.17 29.24
CA ILE A 145 6.52 -20.58 28.98
C ILE A 145 5.31 -21.51 29.19
N ALA A 146 4.42 -21.21 30.13
CA ALA A 146 3.24 -22.03 30.42
C ALA A 146 2.27 -22.14 29.21
N ARG A 147 2.32 -21.22 28.26
CA ARG A 147 1.49 -21.19 27.04
C ARG A 147 2.27 -21.40 25.75
N SER A 148 3.48 -21.92 25.82
CA SER A 148 4.36 -22.08 24.65
C SER A 148 3.72 -22.90 23.52
N GLY A 149 3.00 -23.97 23.82
CA GLY A 149 2.32 -24.79 22.82
C GLY A 149 1.21 -24.01 22.08
N SER A 150 0.36 -23.27 22.78
CA SER A 150 -0.67 -22.44 22.15
C SER A 150 -0.07 -21.26 21.40
N ALA A 151 1.03 -20.70 21.89
CA ALA A 151 1.75 -19.63 21.23
C ALA A 151 2.34 -20.09 19.87
N MET A 152 2.96 -21.28 19.85
CA MET A 152 3.49 -21.85 18.60
C MET A 152 2.39 -22.15 17.59
N ALA A 153 1.26 -22.72 18.02
CA ALA A 153 0.09 -22.94 17.16
C ALA A 153 -0.45 -21.63 16.59
N ALA A 154 -0.56 -20.59 17.41
CA ALA A 154 -1.00 -19.27 16.97
C ALA A 154 -0.05 -18.66 15.92
N MET A 155 1.27 -18.78 16.10
CA MET A 155 2.25 -18.29 15.13
C MET A 155 2.14 -19.01 13.78
N VAL A 156 1.93 -20.32 13.77
CA VAL A 156 1.72 -21.09 12.53
C VAL A 156 0.45 -20.62 11.81
N LEU A 157 -0.66 -20.43 12.53
CA LEU A 157 -1.90 -19.94 11.95
C LEU A 157 -1.74 -18.52 11.37
N LEU A 158 -0.99 -17.64 12.04
CA LEU A 158 -0.71 -16.29 11.56
C LEU A 158 0.16 -16.26 10.29
N MET A 159 0.95 -17.30 10.04
CA MET A 159 1.79 -17.41 8.84
C MET A 159 0.98 -17.75 7.58
N ILE A 160 -0.17 -18.43 7.73
CA ILE A 160 -0.94 -18.94 6.58
C ILE A 160 -1.41 -17.81 5.64
N PRO A 161 -2.09 -16.75 6.10
CA PRO A 161 -2.58 -15.71 5.19
C PRO A 161 -1.47 -14.99 4.41
N PRO A 162 -0.36 -14.53 5.02
CA PRO A 162 0.75 -13.94 4.27
C PRO A 162 1.37 -14.89 3.24
N LEU A 163 1.49 -16.18 3.59
CA LEU A 163 2.03 -17.19 2.68
C LEU A 163 1.12 -17.36 1.44
N LEU A 164 -0.20 -17.42 1.62
CA LEU A 164 -1.15 -17.53 0.52
C LEU A 164 -1.08 -16.30 -0.39
N VAL A 165 -1.06 -15.10 0.17
CA VAL A 165 -0.95 -13.86 -0.60
C VAL A 165 0.37 -13.82 -1.37
N TYR A 166 1.48 -14.24 -0.76
CA TYR A 166 2.78 -14.32 -1.42
C TYR A 166 2.75 -15.31 -2.61
N LEU A 167 2.24 -16.52 -2.42
CA LEU A 167 2.17 -17.54 -3.47
C LEU A 167 1.36 -17.07 -4.69
N VAL A 168 0.30 -16.31 -4.47
CA VAL A 168 -0.52 -15.74 -5.57
C VAL A 168 0.20 -14.59 -6.27
N SER A 169 1.01 -13.82 -5.54
CA SER A 169 1.59 -12.56 -6.05
C SER A 169 3.04 -12.68 -6.55
N GLN A 170 3.73 -13.79 -6.29
CA GLN A 170 5.16 -13.97 -6.54
C GLN A 170 5.57 -13.71 -8.01
N SER A 171 4.79 -14.17 -8.98
CA SER A 171 5.08 -13.98 -10.40
C SER A 171 5.08 -12.50 -10.81
N SER A 172 4.13 -11.73 -10.30
CA SER A 172 4.00 -10.30 -10.58
C SER A 172 5.11 -9.45 -9.95
N ILE A 173 5.64 -9.90 -8.80
CA ILE A 173 6.76 -9.21 -8.12
C ILE A 173 8.03 -9.34 -8.94
N VAL A 174 8.33 -10.56 -9.42
CA VAL A 174 9.52 -10.81 -10.26
C VAL A 174 9.45 -9.99 -11.54
N GLU A 175 8.30 -9.93 -12.21
CA GLU A 175 8.10 -9.14 -13.41
C GLU A 175 8.31 -7.63 -13.16
N THR A 176 7.79 -7.11 -12.05
CA THR A 176 7.98 -5.69 -11.69
C THR A 176 9.44 -5.36 -11.41
N MET A 177 10.17 -6.25 -10.72
CA MET A 177 11.59 -6.05 -10.42
C MET A 177 12.47 -6.12 -11.67
N THR A 178 12.20 -7.02 -12.58
CA THR A 178 12.95 -7.13 -13.84
C THR A 178 12.75 -5.91 -14.73
N THR A 179 11.54 -5.37 -14.79
CA THR A 179 11.22 -4.19 -15.61
C THR A 179 11.83 -2.91 -15.03
N SER A 180 11.97 -2.81 -13.70
CA SER A 180 12.57 -1.64 -13.03
C SER A 180 14.11 -1.70 -12.95
N GLY A 181 14.71 -2.86 -13.15
CA GLY A 181 16.16 -3.09 -13.01
C GLY A 181 16.96 -3.03 -14.33
N ILE A 182 16.27 -2.95 -15.47
CA ILE A 182 16.92 -2.89 -16.79
C ILE A 182 16.86 -1.44 -17.30
N LYS A 183 17.78 -0.63 -16.84
CA LYS A 183 18.21 0.61 -17.48
C LYS A 183 19.71 0.77 -17.30
#